data_97efdcaac0fcb4b75f6300e75329a95f
#
_entry.id   97efdcaac0fcb4b75f6300e75329a95f
#
_cell.length_a   1.000
_cell.length_b   1.000
_cell.length_c   1.000
_cell.angle_alpha   90.00
_cell.angle_beta   90.00
_cell.angle_gamma   90.00
#
_symmetry.space_group_name_H-M   'P 1'
#
loop_
_entity.id
_entity.type
_entity.pdbx_description
1 polymer ?
#
loop_
_entity_poly.entity_id
_entity_poly.type
_entity_poly.pdbx_seq_one_letter_code
_entity_poly.pdbx_strand_id
1 'polypeptide(L)'
;MTVSYGSTVITEGTAGSADLAGSAAFKRFSNQPLLLVGVGAATISASPIFVVLSGASPVSTAFYRSLLALPVLVAFAAIERRRHGDRSRKQRLTAFAAGAFLAVDLILWTHAIADIGAGAATVLGNLQVLIVAGLAWLIWHERPSRAVGSALPVVMVGVVLVSGLIGKSVAGHHPLPGVGYGLVMAFAYSCYLMMLRRSSADSAHVAGPVADATAGATVTSLVVGLVGGGLALHPIWPAIFWLAMLALISQVAGWLLITSSLPRLPAAIGSLMLLVQPAASLGLAALILGERPSLLQYLGAALTCAGALAASLATVKTEATASAPGLATTRQAQAAPRPPA
;
A
#
# COMPACT_ATOMS: atom_id res chain seq x y z
N MET A 1 -8.26 7.77 77.92
CA MET A 1 -9.12 7.49 76.75
C MET A 1 -8.24 7.60 75.47
N THR A 2 -7.72 6.52 75.03
CA THR A 2 -6.89 6.44 73.83
C THR A 2 -7.73 5.79 72.72
N VAL A 3 -8.00 6.53 71.64
CA VAL A 3 -8.70 6.05 70.49
C VAL A 3 -7.66 5.65 69.46
N SER A 4 -7.61 4.33 69.13
CA SER A 4 -6.78 3.76 68.09
C SER A 4 -7.48 3.90 66.76
N TYR A 5 -6.86 4.55 65.76
CA TYR A 5 -7.27 4.56 64.36
C TYR A 5 -6.60 3.41 63.61
N GLY A 6 -7.40 2.49 63.13
CA GLY A 6 -6.96 1.39 62.27
C GLY A 6 -6.56 1.87 60.90
N SER A 7 -5.35 1.51 60.50
CA SER A 7 -4.78 1.74 59.15
C SER A 7 -5.39 0.75 58.14
N THR A 8 -6.20 1.25 57.21
CA THR A 8 -6.64 0.51 56.03
C THR A 8 -5.49 0.51 55.03
N VAL A 9 -4.84 -0.64 54.84
CA VAL A 9 -3.86 -0.85 53.76
C VAL A 9 -4.64 -1.01 52.44
N ILE A 10 -4.58 0.02 51.62
CA ILE A 10 -5.08 -0.05 50.23
C ILE A 10 -4.02 -0.78 49.43
N THR A 11 -4.35 -1.95 48.94
CA THR A 11 -3.51 -2.72 47.99
C THR A 11 -3.54 -2.06 46.60
N GLU A 12 -2.67 -1.07 46.37
CA GLU A 12 -2.27 -0.58 45.05
C GLU A 12 -1.18 -1.50 44.50
N GLY A 13 -1.52 -2.58 43.81
CA GLY A 13 -0.49 -3.51 43.41
C GLY A 13 -0.65 -4.24 42.07
N THR A 14 -1.77 -4.14 41.37
CA THR A 14 -1.96 -4.97 40.17
C THR A 14 -2.27 -4.23 38.87
N ALA A 15 -2.72 -2.99 38.91
CA ALA A 15 -2.98 -2.18 37.70
C ALA A 15 -1.70 -1.61 37.06
N GLY A 16 -0.69 -1.29 37.84
CA GLY A 16 0.57 -0.68 37.32
C GLY A 16 1.49 -1.66 36.58
N SER A 17 1.47 -2.95 36.91
CA SER A 17 2.36 -3.93 36.29
C SER A 17 1.90 -4.36 34.90
N ALA A 18 0.60 -4.44 34.65
CA ALA A 18 0.03 -4.76 33.35
C ALA A 18 0.25 -3.59 32.35
N ASP A 19 0.13 -2.35 32.81
CA ASP A 19 0.36 -1.16 31.97
C ASP A 19 1.85 -0.98 31.61
N LEU A 20 2.77 -1.27 32.55
CA LEU A 20 4.21 -1.25 32.28
C LEU A 20 4.64 -2.38 31.35
N ALA A 21 4.07 -3.58 31.49
CA ALA A 21 4.34 -4.70 30.60
C ALA A 21 3.80 -4.44 29.19
N GLY A 22 2.60 -3.87 29.06
CA GLY A 22 2.02 -3.45 27.78
C GLY A 22 2.84 -2.36 27.10
N SER A 23 3.30 -1.35 27.85
CA SER A 23 4.16 -0.28 27.36
C SER A 23 5.54 -0.79 26.91
N ALA A 24 6.15 -1.71 27.66
CA ALA A 24 7.44 -2.32 27.29
C ALA A 24 7.32 -3.24 26.08
N ALA A 25 6.25 -4.05 25.99
CA ALA A 25 5.97 -4.88 24.84
C ALA A 25 5.70 -4.05 23.59
N PHE A 26 4.94 -2.96 23.70
CA PHE A 26 4.68 -2.03 22.60
C PHE A 26 5.96 -1.32 22.12
N LYS A 27 6.82 -0.86 23.05
CA LYS A 27 8.13 -0.29 22.69
C LYS A 27 9.04 -1.31 22.00
N ARG A 28 9.04 -2.56 22.48
CA ARG A 28 9.82 -3.65 21.86
C ARG A 28 9.31 -4.00 20.48
N PHE A 29 7.98 -4.01 20.28
CA PHE A 29 7.33 -4.21 19.00
C PHE A 29 7.63 -3.06 18.03
N SER A 30 7.52 -1.80 18.48
CA SER A 30 7.81 -0.61 17.65
C SER A 30 9.27 -0.50 17.20
N ASN A 31 10.19 -1.20 17.88
CA ASN A 31 11.61 -1.26 17.51
C ASN A 31 11.97 -2.40 16.55
N GLN A 32 10.98 -3.16 16.05
CA GLN A 32 11.20 -4.25 15.09
C GLN A 32 10.57 -3.92 13.73
N PRO A 33 11.26 -3.14 12.87
CA PRO A 33 10.69 -2.64 11.62
C PRO A 33 10.28 -3.77 10.66
N LEU A 34 11.00 -4.90 10.68
CA LEU A 34 10.66 -6.09 9.88
C LEU A 34 9.31 -6.68 10.28
N LEU A 35 9.04 -6.78 11.57
CA LEU A 35 7.80 -7.33 12.10
C LEU A 35 6.63 -6.37 11.83
N LEU A 36 6.86 -5.06 11.95
CA LEU A 36 5.84 -4.04 11.64
C LEU A 36 5.44 -4.06 10.16
N VAL A 37 6.41 -4.13 9.24
CA VAL A 37 6.12 -4.24 7.80
C VAL A 37 5.43 -5.57 7.50
N GLY A 38 5.84 -6.68 8.11
CA GLY A 38 5.19 -7.98 7.94
C GLY A 38 3.73 -7.98 8.40
N VAL A 39 3.45 -7.43 9.59
CA VAL A 39 2.07 -7.27 10.10
C VAL A 39 1.28 -6.32 9.21
N GLY A 40 1.85 -5.20 8.80
CA GLY A 40 1.22 -4.26 7.87
C GLY A 40 0.89 -4.92 6.53
N ALA A 41 1.80 -5.69 5.97
CA ALA A 41 1.56 -6.46 4.75
C ALA A 41 0.43 -7.49 4.92
N ALA A 42 0.42 -8.23 6.03
CA ALA A 42 -0.63 -9.20 6.34
C ALA A 42 -2.01 -8.53 6.50
N THR A 43 -2.10 -7.37 7.17
CA THR A 43 -3.36 -6.63 7.32
C THR A 43 -3.89 -6.12 5.97
N ILE A 44 -3.01 -5.64 5.09
CA ILE A 44 -3.41 -5.22 3.73
C ILE A 44 -3.82 -6.42 2.89
N SER A 45 -3.17 -7.58 3.05
CA SER A 45 -3.54 -8.82 2.34
C SER A 45 -4.97 -9.28 2.61
N ALA A 46 -5.55 -8.91 3.76
CA ALA A 46 -6.94 -9.19 4.08
C ALA A 46 -7.95 -8.24 3.38
N SER A 47 -7.48 -7.14 2.77
CA SER A 47 -8.36 -6.17 2.10
C SER A 47 -9.35 -6.79 1.12
N PRO A 48 -8.94 -7.64 0.16
CA PRO A 48 -9.87 -8.19 -0.82
C PRO A 48 -10.92 -9.10 -0.17
N ILE A 49 -10.60 -9.72 0.97
CA ILE A 49 -11.56 -10.53 1.73
C ILE A 49 -12.67 -9.64 2.29
N PHE A 50 -12.30 -8.52 2.92
CA PHE A 50 -13.28 -7.57 3.45
C PHE A 50 -14.15 -6.96 2.34
N VAL A 51 -13.58 -6.73 1.15
CA VAL A 51 -14.33 -6.27 -0.03
C VAL A 51 -15.40 -7.29 -0.41
N VAL A 52 -15.04 -8.56 -0.58
CA VAL A 52 -15.97 -9.61 -0.96
C VAL A 52 -17.05 -9.82 0.11
N LEU A 53 -16.65 -9.88 1.40
CA LEU A 53 -17.58 -10.08 2.51
C LEU A 53 -18.53 -8.89 2.71
N SER A 54 -18.14 -7.69 2.30
CA SER A 54 -19.04 -6.52 2.38
C SER A 54 -20.21 -6.61 1.39
N GLY A 55 -20.03 -7.28 0.26
CA GLY A 55 -21.03 -7.32 -0.82
C GLY A 55 -21.39 -5.94 -1.38
N ALA A 56 -20.61 -4.90 -1.05
CA ALA A 56 -20.88 -3.54 -1.46
C ALA A 56 -20.46 -3.32 -2.93
N SER A 57 -21.14 -2.39 -3.61
CA SER A 57 -20.75 -1.99 -4.97
C SER A 57 -19.32 -1.41 -4.98
N PRO A 58 -18.61 -1.46 -6.12
CA PRO A 58 -17.25 -0.93 -6.22
C PRO A 58 -17.12 0.53 -5.78
N VAL A 59 -18.07 1.37 -6.16
CA VAL A 59 -18.08 2.79 -5.77
C VAL A 59 -18.34 2.97 -4.29
N SER A 60 -19.29 2.23 -3.71
CA SER A 60 -19.57 2.25 -2.27
C SER A 60 -18.36 1.75 -1.46
N THR A 61 -17.70 0.70 -1.94
CA THR A 61 -16.49 0.17 -1.30
C THR A 61 -15.38 1.22 -1.25
N ALA A 62 -15.07 1.88 -2.37
CA ALA A 62 -14.06 2.93 -2.43
C ALA A 62 -14.43 4.13 -1.55
N PHE A 63 -15.69 4.55 -1.57
CA PHE A 63 -16.20 5.66 -0.78
C PHE A 63 -16.12 5.40 0.72
N TYR A 64 -16.72 4.31 1.21
CA TYR A 64 -16.75 4.03 2.65
C TYR A 64 -15.40 3.63 3.20
N ARG A 65 -14.58 2.89 2.45
CA ARG A 65 -13.19 2.63 2.84
C ARG A 65 -12.43 3.92 3.11
N SER A 66 -12.57 4.91 2.22
CA SER A 66 -11.90 6.19 2.37
C SER A 66 -12.53 7.06 3.45
N LEU A 67 -13.86 7.18 3.46
CA LEU A 67 -14.61 8.00 4.43
C LEU A 67 -14.37 7.56 5.88
N LEU A 68 -14.47 6.26 6.15
CA LEU A 68 -14.33 5.72 7.52
C LEU A 68 -12.87 5.76 8.01
N ALA A 69 -11.89 5.80 7.11
CA ALA A 69 -10.48 5.97 7.47
C ALA A 69 -10.13 7.42 7.82
N LEU A 70 -10.84 8.41 7.25
CA LEU A 70 -10.53 9.83 7.40
C LEU A 70 -10.41 10.33 8.83
N PRO A 71 -11.37 10.06 9.76
CA PRO A 71 -11.28 10.60 11.11
C PRO A 71 -9.97 10.22 11.80
N VAL A 72 -9.55 8.97 11.65
CA VAL A 72 -8.32 8.45 12.25
C VAL A 72 -7.08 9.05 11.58
N LEU A 73 -7.05 9.07 10.25
CA LEU A 73 -5.92 9.65 9.49
C LEU A 73 -5.77 11.15 9.74
N VAL A 74 -6.88 11.90 9.84
CA VAL A 74 -6.86 13.33 10.17
C VAL A 74 -6.35 13.56 11.59
N ALA A 75 -6.73 12.71 12.56
CA ALA A 75 -6.19 12.79 13.92
C ALA A 75 -4.66 12.57 13.94
N PHE A 76 -4.15 11.56 13.24
CA PHE A 76 -2.70 11.35 13.11
C PHE A 76 -2.00 12.51 12.37
N ALA A 77 -2.60 13.01 11.28
CA ALA A 77 -2.08 14.16 10.54
C ALA A 77 -2.05 15.43 11.41
N ALA A 78 -3.03 15.63 12.29
CA ALA A 78 -3.05 16.76 13.24
C ALA A 78 -1.93 16.64 14.29
N ILE A 79 -1.67 15.45 14.82
CA ILE A 79 -0.55 15.17 15.74
C ILE A 79 0.78 15.45 15.04
N GLU A 80 0.93 14.95 13.82
CA GLU A 80 2.13 15.14 13.00
C GLU A 80 2.39 16.62 12.69
N ARG A 81 1.34 17.37 12.34
CA ARG A 81 1.40 18.82 12.12
C ARG A 81 1.87 19.59 13.36
N ARG A 82 1.42 19.19 14.55
CA ARG A 82 1.89 19.81 15.81
C ARG A 82 3.37 19.57 16.07
N ARG A 83 3.93 18.46 15.59
CA ARG A 83 5.34 18.09 15.81
C ARG A 83 6.29 18.63 14.75
N HIS A 84 5.87 18.69 13.49
CA HIS A 84 6.74 18.99 12.35
C HIS A 84 6.32 20.26 11.59
N GLY A 85 5.26 20.95 12.03
CA GLY A 85 4.75 22.16 11.37
C GLY A 85 3.78 21.86 10.21
N ASP A 86 3.42 22.90 9.47
CA ASP A 86 2.46 22.81 8.37
C ASP A 86 3.15 22.45 7.04
N ARG A 87 2.46 21.63 6.25
CA ARG A 87 2.83 21.33 4.86
C ARG A 87 2.40 22.48 3.93
N SER A 88 3.15 22.70 2.86
CA SER A 88 2.82 23.73 1.86
C SER A 88 1.47 23.40 1.20
N ARG A 89 0.75 24.48 0.79
CA ARG A 89 -0.53 24.36 0.08
C ARG A 89 -0.39 23.49 -1.19
N LYS A 90 0.73 23.64 -1.91
CA LYS A 90 1.02 22.84 -3.11
C LYS A 90 1.12 21.36 -2.79
N GLN A 91 1.85 20.98 -1.73
CA GLN A 91 1.97 19.59 -1.30
C GLN A 91 0.61 18.99 -0.93
N ARG A 92 -0.22 19.74 -0.19
CA ARG A 92 -1.57 19.28 0.21
C ARG A 92 -2.48 19.10 -1.00
N LEU A 93 -2.51 20.07 -1.93
CA LEU A 93 -3.30 19.96 -3.15
C LEU A 93 -2.83 18.83 -4.07
N THR A 94 -1.51 18.59 -4.17
CA THR A 94 -0.97 17.46 -4.94
C THR A 94 -1.37 16.13 -4.33
N ALA A 95 -1.32 16.01 -2.99
CA ALA A 95 -1.78 14.79 -2.30
C ALA A 95 -3.30 14.58 -2.46
N PHE A 96 -4.09 15.64 -2.32
CA PHE A 96 -5.53 15.59 -2.56
C PHE A 96 -5.88 15.15 -3.99
N ALA A 97 -5.21 15.73 -4.99
CA ALA A 97 -5.38 15.34 -6.39
C ALA A 97 -4.94 13.88 -6.66
N ALA A 98 -3.90 13.39 -5.97
CA ALA A 98 -3.51 11.99 -6.02
C ALA A 98 -4.66 11.07 -5.55
N GLY A 99 -5.51 11.55 -4.65
CA GLY A 99 -6.70 10.84 -4.19
C GLY A 99 -7.70 10.49 -5.29
N ALA A 100 -7.77 11.28 -6.38
CA ALA A 100 -8.61 10.94 -7.52
C ALA A 100 -8.13 9.64 -8.20
N PHE A 101 -6.82 9.49 -8.37
CA PHE A 101 -6.23 8.26 -8.91
C PHE A 101 -6.42 7.08 -7.95
N LEU A 102 -6.32 7.32 -6.64
CA LEU A 102 -6.62 6.29 -5.64
C LEU A 102 -8.08 5.84 -5.71
N ALA A 103 -9.03 6.75 -5.91
CA ALA A 103 -10.44 6.40 -6.08
C ALA A 103 -10.67 5.52 -7.31
N VAL A 104 -10.07 5.89 -8.45
CA VAL A 104 -10.14 5.10 -9.70
C VAL A 104 -9.54 3.71 -9.48
N ASP A 105 -8.38 3.65 -8.85
CA ASP A 105 -7.72 2.39 -8.47
C ASP A 105 -8.66 1.50 -7.63
N LEU A 106 -9.21 2.01 -6.54
CA LEU A 106 -10.06 1.24 -5.63
C LEU A 106 -11.36 0.75 -6.28
N ILE A 107 -11.98 1.57 -7.12
CA ILE A 107 -13.20 1.20 -7.86
C ILE A 107 -12.88 0.07 -8.84
N LEU A 108 -11.83 0.24 -9.66
CA LEU A 108 -11.46 -0.75 -10.67
C LEU A 108 -10.91 -2.04 -10.05
N TRP A 109 -10.19 -1.92 -8.92
CA TRP A 109 -9.75 -3.09 -8.16
C TRP A 109 -10.93 -3.94 -7.66
N THR A 110 -11.99 -3.30 -7.17
CA THR A 110 -13.19 -4.01 -6.73
C THR A 110 -13.92 -4.67 -7.91
N HIS A 111 -13.93 -4.03 -9.08
CA HIS A 111 -14.44 -4.67 -10.31
C HIS A 111 -13.58 -5.87 -10.72
N ALA A 112 -12.25 -5.72 -10.69
CA ALA A 112 -11.34 -6.84 -10.99
C ALA A 112 -11.54 -8.02 -10.01
N ILE A 113 -11.75 -7.75 -8.71
CA ILE A 113 -12.08 -8.81 -7.72
C ILE A 113 -13.33 -9.58 -8.14
N ALA A 114 -14.39 -8.90 -8.57
CA ALA A 114 -15.62 -9.55 -8.99
C ALA A 114 -15.43 -10.42 -10.25
N ASP A 115 -14.58 -9.98 -11.19
CA ASP A 115 -14.40 -10.61 -12.48
C ASP A 115 -13.35 -11.73 -12.52
N ILE A 116 -12.25 -11.61 -11.76
CA ILE A 116 -11.13 -12.58 -11.79
C ILE A 116 -10.77 -13.14 -10.41
N GLY A 117 -11.49 -12.76 -9.37
CA GLY A 117 -11.24 -13.20 -7.99
C GLY A 117 -10.27 -12.30 -7.23
N ALA A 118 -10.35 -12.40 -5.90
CA ALA A 118 -9.64 -11.54 -4.96
C ALA A 118 -8.11 -11.70 -5.04
N GLY A 119 -7.65 -12.94 -5.14
CA GLY A 119 -6.23 -13.25 -5.26
C GLY A 119 -5.62 -12.73 -6.55
N ALA A 120 -6.22 -13.06 -7.71
CA ALA A 120 -5.72 -12.66 -9.02
C ALA A 120 -5.72 -11.13 -9.20
N ALA A 121 -6.79 -10.43 -8.81
CA ALA A 121 -6.86 -8.97 -8.87
C ALA A 121 -5.72 -8.31 -8.08
N THR A 122 -5.40 -8.83 -6.89
CA THR A 122 -4.31 -8.30 -6.07
C THR A 122 -2.93 -8.56 -6.69
N VAL A 123 -2.74 -9.71 -7.36
CA VAL A 123 -1.49 -9.99 -8.09
C VAL A 123 -1.31 -9.02 -9.26
N LEU A 124 -2.37 -8.71 -10.02
CA LEU A 124 -2.30 -7.73 -11.11
C LEU A 124 -1.88 -6.34 -10.62
N GLY A 125 -2.24 -5.96 -9.40
CA GLY A 125 -1.80 -4.70 -8.78
C GLY A 125 -0.27 -4.54 -8.75
N ASN A 126 0.51 -5.62 -8.72
CA ASN A 126 1.97 -5.55 -8.71
C ASN A 126 2.58 -5.07 -10.06
N LEU A 127 1.80 -5.01 -11.13
CA LEU A 127 2.21 -4.35 -12.38
C LEU A 127 2.63 -2.90 -12.17
N GLN A 128 2.17 -2.26 -11.09
CA GLN A 128 2.60 -0.92 -10.70
C GLN A 128 4.12 -0.74 -10.70
N VAL A 129 4.90 -1.76 -10.32
CA VAL A 129 6.37 -1.68 -10.27
C VAL A 129 6.94 -1.38 -11.65
N LEU A 130 6.42 -2.05 -12.68
CA LEU A 130 6.86 -1.84 -14.07
C LEU A 130 6.31 -0.52 -14.62
N ILE A 131 5.06 -0.19 -14.29
CA ILE A 131 4.41 1.05 -14.76
C ILE A 131 5.09 2.26 -14.15
N VAL A 132 5.42 2.26 -12.85
CA VAL A 132 6.17 3.33 -12.19
C VAL A 132 7.54 3.52 -12.85
N ALA A 133 8.27 2.44 -13.14
CA ALA A 133 9.54 2.53 -13.84
C ALA A 133 9.39 3.11 -15.27
N GLY A 134 8.34 2.70 -16.00
CA GLY A 134 8.01 3.25 -17.32
C GLY A 134 7.63 4.73 -17.27
N LEU A 135 6.81 5.14 -16.32
CA LEU A 135 6.42 6.55 -16.11
C LEU A 135 7.62 7.40 -15.68
N ALA A 136 8.50 6.89 -14.82
CA ALA A 136 9.73 7.57 -14.44
C ALA A 136 10.63 7.82 -15.66
N TRP A 137 10.74 6.84 -16.55
CA TRP A 137 11.44 7.01 -17.81
C TRP A 137 10.79 8.06 -18.72
N LEU A 138 9.48 8.03 -18.86
CA LEU A 138 8.75 8.97 -19.72
C LEU A 138 8.82 10.42 -19.21
N ILE A 139 8.69 10.63 -17.87
CA ILE A 139 8.57 11.96 -17.27
C ILE A 139 9.94 12.56 -16.95
N TRP A 140 10.88 11.76 -16.42
CA TRP A 140 12.20 12.24 -15.98
C TRP A 140 13.34 11.76 -16.88
N HIS A 141 13.04 11.01 -17.96
CA HIS A 141 14.03 10.43 -18.88
C HIS A 141 15.03 9.49 -18.17
N GLU A 142 14.66 8.98 -16.99
CA GLU A 142 15.43 7.99 -16.26
C GLU A 142 15.29 6.63 -16.95
N ARG A 143 16.34 6.19 -17.64
CA ARG A 143 16.31 4.90 -18.36
C ARG A 143 16.12 3.76 -17.38
N PRO A 144 15.07 2.93 -17.55
CA PRO A 144 14.86 1.76 -16.71
C PRO A 144 16.09 0.82 -16.81
N SER A 145 16.43 0.19 -15.70
CA SER A 145 17.53 -0.77 -15.69
C SER A 145 17.23 -1.93 -16.64
N ARG A 146 18.28 -2.57 -17.17
CA ARG A 146 18.12 -3.76 -18.04
C ARG A 146 17.30 -4.85 -17.35
N ALA A 147 17.37 -4.95 -16.05
CA ALA A 147 16.59 -5.93 -15.28
C ALA A 147 15.08 -5.61 -15.26
N VAL A 148 14.68 -4.35 -15.28
CA VAL A 148 13.26 -3.96 -15.47
C VAL A 148 12.79 -4.39 -16.86
N GLY A 149 13.60 -4.16 -17.90
CA GLY A 149 13.29 -4.60 -19.27
C GLY A 149 13.18 -6.13 -19.40
N SER A 150 14.06 -6.89 -18.74
CA SER A 150 14.00 -8.35 -18.74
C SER A 150 12.88 -8.93 -17.86
N ALA A 151 12.47 -8.22 -16.82
CA ALA A 151 11.34 -8.62 -15.96
C ALA A 151 9.99 -8.48 -16.68
N LEU A 152 9.85 -7.53 -17.60
CA LEU A 152 8.58 -7.25 -18.28
C LEU A 152 7.95 -8.49 -18.94
N PRO A 153 8.65 -9.28 -19.81
CA PRO A 153 8.04 -10.46 -20.42
C PRO A 153 7.66 -11.52 -19.39
N VAL A 154 8.45 -11.71 -18.32
CA VAL A 154 8.15 -12.66 -17.24
C VAL A 154 6.86 -12.26 -16.50
N VAL A 155 6.73 -10.98 -16.15
CA VAL A 155 5.55 -10.46 -15.50
C VAL A 155 4.32 -10.55 -16.40
N MET A 156 4.47 -10.26 -17.71
CA MET A 156 3.35 -10.37 -18.66
C MET A 156 2.84 -11.81 -18.81
N VAL A 157 3.74 -12.78 -18.88
CA VAL A 157 3.37 -14.21 -18.85
C VAL A 157 2.68 -14.54 -17.54
N GLY A 158 3.22 -14.07 -16.41
CA GLY A 158 2.59 -14.25 -15.09
C GLY A 158 1.18 -13.70 -15.02
N VAL A 159 0.95 -12.50 -15.55
CA VAL A 159 -0.37 -11.86 -15.62
C VAL A 159 -1.37 -12.68 -16.45
N VAL A 160 -0.96 -13.17 -17.61
CA VAL A 160 -1.81 -14.01 -18.46
C VAL A 160 -2.19 -15.31 -17.76
N LEU A 161 -1.25 -15.93 -17.05
CA LEU A 161 -1.52 -17.16 -16.30
C LEU A 161 -2.42 -16.93 -15.07
N VAL A 162 -2.19 -15.84 -14.30
CA VAL A 162 -2.97 -15.57 -13.08
C VAL A 162 -4.38 -15.08 -13.38
N SER A 163 -4.60 -14.44 -14.53
CA SER A 163 -5.90 -13.89 -14.92
C SER A 163 -6.98 -14.94 -15.18
N GLY A 164 -6.58 -16.20 -15.34
CA GLY A 164 -7.52 -17.28 -15.70
C GLY A 164 -7.94 -17.28 -17.18
N LEU A 165 -7.27 -16.47 -18.03
CA LEU A 165 -7.49 -16.50 -19.49
C LEU A 165 -7.09 -17.85 -20.11
N ILE A 166 -6.10 -18.51 -19.50
CA ILE A 166 -5.65 -19.85 -19.87
C ILE A 166 -6.07 -20.83 -18.79
N GLY A 167 -6.91 -21.79 -19.16
CA GLY A 167 -7.46 -22.78 -18.25
C GLY A 167 -8.86 -22.40 -17.71
N LYS A 168 -9.48 -23.35 -17.02
CA LYS A 168 -10.77 -23.09 -16.36
C LYS A 168 -10.52 -22.40 -15.03
N SER A 169 -10.77 -21.09 -14.95
CA SER A 169 -10.81 -20.37 -13.67
C SER A 169 -12.15 -20.65 -12.99
N VAL A 170 -12.10 -21.02 -11.71
CA VAL A 170 -13.31 -21.25 -10.90
C VAL A 170 -13.71 -19.96 -10.14
N ALA A 171 -12.80 -18.97 -10.07
CA ALA A 171 -12.98 -17.81 -9.21
C ALA A 171 -13.53 -16.55 -9.92
N GLY A 172 -13.68 -16.54 -11.25
CA GLY A 172 -14.16 -15.36 -11.97
C GLY A 172 -14.98 -15.71 -13.19
N HIS A 173 -15.95 -14.84 -13.53
CA HIS A 173 -16.88 -15.07 -14.64
C HIS A 173 -16.47 -14.35 -15.93
N HIS A 174 -15.66 -13.28 -15.84
CA HIS A 174 -15.30 -12.41 -16.96
C HIS A 174 -13.81 -12.06 -16.98
N PRO A 175 -12.92 -12.99 -17.36
CA PRO A 175 -11.47 -12.78 -17.26
C PRO A 175 -10.95 -11.61 -18.11
N LEU A 176 -11.48 -11.36 -19.30
CA LEU A 176 -11.02 -10.26 -20.15
C LEU A 176 -11.33 -8.87 -19.56
N PRO A 177 -12.57 -8.53 -19.17
CA PRO A 177 -12.87 -7.29 -18.44
C PRO A 177 -12.04 -7.16 -17.16
N GLY A 178 -11.92 -8.22 -16.35
CA GLY A 178 -11.17 -8.22 -15.11
C GLY A 178 -9.70 -7.88 -15.29
N VAL A 179 -9.06 -8.40 -16.36
CA VAL A 179 -7.67 -8.00 -16.71
C VAL A 179 -7.63 -6.54 -17.16
N GLY A 180 -8.59 -6.09 -17.96
CA GLY A 180 -8.71 -4.69 -18.36
C GLY A 180 -8.79 -3.75 -17.17
N TYR A 181 -9.68 -4.05 -16.20
CA TYR A 181 -9.77 -3.31 -14.94
C TYR A 181 -8.45 -3.36 -14.15
N GLY A 182 -7.80 -4.52 -14.06
CA GLY A 182 -6.53 -4.70 -13.38
C GLY A 182 -5.39 -3.86 -13.99
N LEU A 183 -5.32 -3.73 -15.31
CA LEU A 183 -4.31 -2.91 -15.98
C LEU A 183 -4.52 -1.42 -15.72
N VAL A 184 -5.76 -0.94 -15.88
CA VAL A 184 -6.09 0.48 -15.63
C VAL A 184 -5.93 0.82 -14.16
N MET A 185 -6.32 -0.07 -13.26
CA MET A 185 -6.10 0.02 -11.83
C MET A 185 -4.61 0.19 -11.50
N ALA A 186 -3.74 -0.69 -12.03
CA ALA A 186 -2.30 -0.64 -11.78
C ALA A 186 -1.68 0.68 -12.30
N PHE A 187 -2.17 1.20 -13.41
CA PHE A 187 -1.77 2.52 -13.93
C PHE A 187 -2.22 3.65 -12.99
N ALA A 188 -3.49 3.66 -12.58
CA ALA A 188 -4.02 4.66 -11.66
C ALA A 188 -3.27 4.65 -10.32
N TYR A 189 -3.03 3.46 -9.77
CA TYR A 189 -2.24 3.32 -8.55
C TYR A 189 -0.79 3.81 -8.70
N SER A 190 -0.17 3.58 -9.86
CA SER A 190 1.16 4.13 -10.16
C SER A 190 1.18 5.65 -10.18
N CYS A 191 0.17 6.28 -10.81
CA CYS A 191 0.01 7.73 -10.79
C CYS A 191 -0.20 8.27 -9.37
N TYR A 192 -1.06 7.60 -8.58
CA TYR A 192 -1.26 7.91 -7.15
C TYR A 192 0.06 7.90 -6.39
N LEU A 193 0.85 6.81 -6.48
CA LEU A 193 2.11 6.68 -5.76
C LEU A 193 3.12 7.75 -6.15
N MET A 194 3.25 8.07 -7.44
CA MET A 194 4.17 9.10 -7.92
C MET A 194 3.78 10.49 -7.42
N MET A 195 2.49 10.83 -7.46
CA MET A 195 1.98 12.10 -6.95
C MET A 195 2.11 12.18 -5.43
N LEU A 196 1.82 11.10 -4.71
CA LEU A 196 1.97 11.02 -3.26
C LEU A 196 3.44 11.20 -2.86
N ARG A 197 4.37 10.51 -3.52
CA ARG A 197 5.82 10.68 -3.31
C ARG A 197 6.25 12.13 -3.53
N ARG A 198 5.78 12.76 -4.61
CA ARG A 198 6.09 14.18 -4.88
C ARG A 198 5.51 15.13 -3.83
N SER A 199 4.34 14.82 -3.28
CA SER A 199 3.72 15.62 -2.22
C SER A 199 4.39 15.46 -0.86
N SER A 200 5.15 14.37 -0.67
CA SER A 200 5.88 14.05 0.57
C SER A 200 7.37 14.36 0.48
N ALA A 201 7.87 14.77 -0.70
CA ALA A 201 9.25 15.18 -0.86
C ALA A 201 9.55 16.33 0.10
N ASP A 202 10.70 16.30 0.75
CA ASP A 202 11.17 17.33 1.70
C ASP A 202 10.33 17.46 2.99
N SER A 203 9.50 16.47 3.35
CA SER A 203 8.72 16.53 4.57
C SER A 203 8.89 15.27 5.43
N ALA A 204 8.98 15.48 6.75
CA ALA A 204 8.94 14.40 7.75
C ALA A 204 7.50 13.86 7.98
N HIS A 205 6.55 14.28 7.13
CA HIS A 205 5.14 13.94 7.27
C HIS A 205 4.83 12.64 6.53
N VAL A 206 4.16 11.72 7.22
CA VAL A 206 3.68 10.43 6.71
C VAL A 206 2.16 10.40 6.65
N ALA A 207 1.51 10.75 7.77
CA ALA A 207 0.05 10.69 7.88
C ALA A 207 -0.65 11.83 7.12
N GLY A 208 -0.05 13.02 7.08
CA GLY A 208 -0.62 14.17 6.39
C GLY A 208 -0.89 13.94 4.90
N PRO A 209 0.09 13.49 4.10
CA PRO A 209 -0.12 13.16 2.69
C PRO A 209 -1.18 12.08 2.46
N VAL A 210 -1.19 11.03 3.29
CA VAL A 210 -2.17 9.95 3.21
C VAL A 210 -3.58 10.45 3.54
N ALA A 211 -3.73 11.29 4.57
CA ALA A 211 -5.02 11.89 4.91
C ALA A 211 -5.57 12.77 3.79
N ASP A 212 -4.75 13.65 3.21
CA ASP A 212 -5.16 14.51 2.09
C ASP A 212 -5.55 13.67 0.84
N ALA A 213 -4.79 12.62 0.51
CA ALA A 213 -5.12 11.73 -0.59
C ALA A 213 -6.40 10.92 -0.31
N THR A 214 -6.59 10.43 0.92
CA THR A 214 -7.81 9.73 1.30
C THR A 214 -9.03 10.65 1.25
N ALA A 215 -8.89 11.93 1.62
CA ALA A 215 -9.93 12.94 1.44
C ALA A 215 -10.27 13.14 -0.05
N GLY A 216 -9.27 13.26 -0.90
CA GLY A 216 -9.44 13.33 -2.36
C GLY A 216 -10.15 12.10 -2.93
N ALA A 217 -9.79 10.90 -2.46
CA ALA A 217 -10.43 9.66 -2.86
C ALA A 217 -11.90 9.59 -2.40
N THR A 218 -12.21 10.06 -1.19
CA THR A 218 -13.58 10.13 -0.67
C THR A 218 -14.43 11.05 -1.56
N VAL A 219 -13.93 12.26 -1.86
CA VAL A 219 -14.65 13.24 -2.70
C VAL A 219 -14.85 12.69 -4.12
N THR A 220 -13.81 12.12 -4.70
CA THR A 220 -13.88 11.57 -6.07
C THR A 220 -14.86 10.39 -6.13
N SER A 221 -14.80 9.45 -5.18
CA SER A 221 -15.74 8.32 -5.14
C SER A 221 -17.19 8.78 -4.91
N LEU A 222 -17.40 9.82 -4.09
CA LEU A 222 -18.71 10.44 -3.91
C LEU A 222 -19.24 11.02 -5.21
N VAL A 223 -18.43 11.80 -5.92
CA VAL A 223 -18.83 12.41 -7.21
C VAL A 223 -19.13 11.34 -8.25
N VAL A 224 -18.26 10.33 -8.38
CA VAL A 224 -18.49 9.20 -9.30
C VAL A 224 -19.78 8.47 -8.94
N GLY A 225 -20.04 8.26 -7.66
CA GLY A 225 -21.24 7.58 -7.21
C GLY A 225 -22.54 8.36 -7.39
N LEU A 226 -22.49 9.68 -7.26
CA LEU A 226 -23.66 10.55 -7.47
C LEU A 226 -23.96 10.73 -8.96
N VAL A 227 -22.95 10.80 -9.82
CA VAL A 227 -23.10 11.01 -11.27
C VAL A 227 -23.34 9.69 -12.00
N GLY A 228 -22.54 8.66 -11.70
CA GLY A 228 -22.60 7.37 -12.38
C GLY A 228 -23.53 6.35 -11.71
N GLY A 229 -24.03 6.63 -10.52
CA GLY A 229 -24.80 5.69 -9.72
C GLY A 229 -23.94 4.68 -8.99
N GLY A 230 -24.59 3.71 -8.35
CA GLY A 230 -23.91 2.61 -7.64
C GLY A 230 -23.46 2.96 -6.23
N LEU A 231 -23.62 4.19 -5.74
CA LEU A 231 -23.35 4.58 -4.37
C LEU A 231 -24.56 4.27 -3.46
N ALA A 232 -24.43 3.29 -2.58
CA ALA A 232 -25.41 3.05 -1.52
C ALA A 232 -25.17 4.04 -0.38
N LEU A 233 -26.07 5.01 -0.19
CA LEU A 233 -25.97 6.00 0.88
C LEU A 233 -26.24 5.40 2.27
N HIS A 234 -26.96 4.30 2.35
CA HIS A 234 -27.32 3.60 3.57
C HIS A 234 -26.90 2.14 3.51
N PRO A 235 -25.59 1.84 3.72
CA PRO A 235 -25.14 0.46 3.78
C PRO A 235 -25.75 -0.22 4.99
N ILE A 236 -26.38 -1.38 4.76
CA ILE A 236 -26.98 -2.18 5.81
C ILE A 236 -25.92 -3.00 6.55
N TRP A 237 -26.21 -3.38 7.78
CA TRP A 237 -25.44 -4.41 8.47
C TRP A 237 -25.65 -5.76 7.73
N PRO A 238 -24.60 -6.59 7.45
CA PRO A 238 -23.21 -6.49 7.95
C PRO A 238 -22.23 -5.73 7.02
N ALA A 239 -22.66 -5.16 5.88
CA ALA A 239 -21.76 -4.50 4.92
C ALA A 239 -20.91 -3.40 5.58
N ILE A 240 -21.55 -2.53 6.40
CA ILE A 240 -20.84 -1.43 7.07
C ILE A 240 -19.74 -1.93 8.01
N PHE A 241 -19.93 -3.10 8.65
CA PHE A 241 -18.91 -3.70 9.51
C PHE A 241 -17.67 -4.09 8.70
N TRP A 242 -17.83 -4.78 7.58
CA TRP A 242 -16.71 -5.18 6.73
C TRP A 242 -16.02 -3.99 6.07
N LEU A 243 -16.78 -2.96 5.70
CA LEU A 243 -16.22 -1.70 5.19
C LEU A 243 -15.43 -0.94 6.27
N ALA A 244 -15.88 -0.97 7.52
CA ALA A 244 -15.12 -0.41 8.65
C ALA A 244 -13.84 -1.22 8.91
N MET A 245 -13.89 -2.55 8.86
CA MET A 245 -12.69 -3.40 8.96
C MET A 245 -11.70 -3.10 7.83
N LEU A 246 -12.19 -2.96 6.60
CA LEU A 246 -11.39 -2.55 5.45
C LEU A 246 -10.72 -1.19 5.67
N ALA A 247 -11.45 -0.21 6.18
CA ALA A 247 -10.94 1.13 6.46
C ALA A 247 -9.91 1.13 7.60
N LEU A 248 -10.23 0.53 8.73
CA LEU A 248 -9.40 0.64 9.94
C LEU A 248 -8.19 -0.30 9.90
N ILE A 249 -8.40 -1.55 9.47
CA ILE A 249 -7.32 -2.56 9.46
C ILE A 249 -6.41 -2.33 8.25
N SER A 250 -6.97 -2.25 7.04
CA SER A 250 -6.15 -2.21 5.84
C SER A 250 -5.70 -0.79 5.48
N GLN A 251 -6.62 0.18 5.45
CA GLN A 251 -6.31 1.54 5.03
C GLN A 251 -5.57 2.33 6.11
N VAL A 252 -5.92 2.19 7.39
CA VAL A 252 -5.26 2.93 8.47
C VAL A 252 -4.08 2.14 9.02
N ALA A 253 -4.34 1.00 9.69
CA ALA A 253 -3.30 0.26 10.40
C ALA A 253 -2.25 -0.30 9.42
N GLY A 254 -2.66 -0.95 8.34
CA GLY A 254 -1.74 -1.54 7.35
C GLY A 254 -0.82 -0.49 6.73
N TRP A 255 -1.36 0.61 6.24
CA TRP A 255 -0.56 1.68 5.63
C TRP A 255 0.34 2.39 6.64
N LEU A 256 -0.12 2.70 7.84
CA LEU A 256 0.71 3.35 8.85
C LEU A 256 1.87 2.45 9.30
N LEU A 257 1.63 1.16 9.48
CA LEU A 257 2.67 0.20 9.83
C LEU A 257 3.74 0.09 8.73
N ILE A 258 3.34 -0.01 7.47
CA ILE A 258 4.27 -0.08 6.34
C ILE A 258 5.05 1.23 6.20
N THR A 259 4.36 2.37 6.11
CA THR A 259 4.99 3.66 5.83
C THR A 259 5.92 4.12 6.95
N SER A 260 5.60 3.80 8.22
CA SER A 260 6.47 4.13 9.36
C SER A 260 7.72 3.27 9.44
N SER A 261 7.70 2.08 8.87
CA SER A 261 8.75 1.08 9.05
C SER A 261 9.63 0.89 7.82
N LEU A 262 9.06 1.07 6.63
CA LEU A 262 9.76 0.86 5.36
C LEU A 262 11.05 1.69 5.22
N PRO A 263 11.11 2.98 5.64
CA PRO A 263 12.34 3.77 5.57
C PRO A 263 13.47 3.26 6.49
N ARG A 264 13.15 2.40 7.46
CA ARG A 264 14.10 1.83 8.42
C ARG A 264 14.70 0.50 7.96
N LEU A 265 14.22 -0.03 6.83
CA LEU A 265 14.66 -1.30 6.26
C LEU A 265 15.50 -1.08 5.01
N PRO A 266 16.49 -1.94 4.74
CA PRO A 266 17.12 -2.00 3.42
C PRO A 266 16.04 -2.20 2.36
N ALA A 267 16.12 -1.45 1.26
CA ALA A 267 15.08 -1.42 0.23
C ALA A 267 14.79 -2.82 -0.37
N ALA A 268 15.81 -3.69 -0.44
CA ALA A 268 15.65 -5.08 -0.85
C ALA A 268 14.70 -5.87 0.08
N ILE A 269 14.86 -5.69 1.39
CA ILE A 269 14.02 -6.37 2.39
C ILE A 269 12.61 -5.78 2.37
N GLY A 270 12.50 -4.45 2.25
CA GLY A 270 11.21 -3.77 2.10
C GLY A 270 10.41 -4.29 0.90
N SER A 271 11.04 -4.43 -0.27
CA SER A 271 10.41 -4.96 -1.47
C SER A 271 9.94 -6.42 -1.30
N LEU A 272 10.77 -7.26 -0.66
CA LEU A 272 10.41 -8.65 -0.35
C LEU A 272 9.19 -8.72 0.56
N MET A 273 9.13 -7.89 1.60
CA MET A 273 8.00 -7.87 2.54
C MET A 273 6.70 -7.43 1.86
N LEU A 274 6.76 -6.48 0.93
CA LEU A 274 5.57 -6.04 0.19
C LEU A 274 5.06 -7.12 -0.77
N LEU A 275 5.93 -7.97 -1.31
CA LEU A 275 5.53 -9.09 -2.16
C LEU A 275 4.83 -10.24 -1.41
N VAL A 276 4.90 -10.24 -0.08
CA VAL A 276 4.09 -11.15 0.74
C VAL A 276 2.59 -10.86 0.55
N GLN A 277 2.22 -9.60 0.27
CA GLN A 277 0.80 -9.20 0.15
C GLN A 277 0.04 -9.98 -0.93
N PRO A 278 0.46 -10.02 -2.20
CA PRO A 278 -0.29 -10.74 -3.23
C PRO A 278 -0.31 -12.25 -2.99
N ALA A 279 0.78 -12.83 -2.49
CA ALA A 279 0.83 -14.25 -2.15
C ALA A 279 -0.11 -14.58 -0.98
N ALA A 280 -0.09 -13.77 0.07
CA ALA A 280 -0.99 -13.92 1.21
C ALA A 280 -2.46 -13.68 0.83
N SER A 281 -2.75 -12.69 -0.03
CA SER A 281 -4.12 -12.45 -0.53
C SER A 281 -4.66 -13.64 -1.32
N LEU A 282 -3.85 -14.25 -2.18
CA LEU A 282 -4.23 -15.45 -2.93
C LEU A 282 -4.51 -16.63 -1.98
N GLY A 283 -3.64 -16.84 -0.98
CA GLY A 283 -3.83 -17.86 0.03
C GLY A 283 -5.08 -17.61 0.90
N LEU A 284 -5.30 -16.38 1.35
CA LEU A 284 -6.48 -16.01 2.14
C LEU A 284 -7.77 -16.14 1.34
N ALA A 285 -7.76 -15.77 0.05
CA ALA A 285 -8.91 -15.93 -0.83
C ALA A 285 -9.28 -17.42 -0.99
N ALA A 286 -8.28 -18.29 -1.15
CA ALA A 286 -8.50 -19.73 -1.21
C ALA A 286 -9.06 -20.28 0.12
N LEU A 287 -8.53 -19.84 1.26
CA LEU A 287 -8.90 -20.37 2.58
C LEU A 287 -10.24 -19.84 3.09
N ILE A 288 -10.52 -18.53 2.90
CA ILE A 288 -11.67 -17.88 3.53
C ILE A 288 -12.84 -17.76 2.55
N LEU A 289 -12.57 -17.42 1.28
CA LEU A 289 -13.60 -17.26 0.27
C LEU A 289 -13.89 -18.56 -0.49
N GLY A 290 -13.11 -19.63 -0.26
CA GLY A 290 -13.25 -20.87 -0.99
C GLY A 290 -12.86 -20.78 -2.46
N GLU A 291 -12.12 -19.74 -2.86
CA GLU A 291 -11.56 -19.65 -4.20
C GLU A 291 -10.67 -20.86 -4.47
N ARG A 292 -10.72 -21.41 -5.67
CA ARG A 292 -9.90 -22.56 -6.08
C ARG A 292 -9.00 -22.17 -7.24
N PRO A 293 -7.90 -21.42 -6.97
CA PRO A 293 -6.96 -21.05 -8.01
C PRO A 293 -6.37 -22.30 -8.66
N SER A 294 -6.28 -22.30 -9.99
CA SER A 294 -5.63 -23.37 -10.73
C SER A 294 -4.11 -23.35 -10.49
N LEU A 295 -3.44 -24.46 -10.77
CA LEU A 295 -1.97 -24.52 -10.71
C LEU A 295 -1.33 -23.43 -11.62
N LEU A 296 -1.93 -23.15 -12.76
CA LEU A 296 -1.48 -22.08 -13.66
C LEU A 296 -1.58 -20.71 -13.02
N GLN A 297 -2.63 -20.44 -12.24
CA GLN A 297 -2.78 -19.18 -11.50
C GLN A 297 -1.73 -19.04 -10.39
N TYR A 298 -1.41 -20.10 -9.66
CA TYR A 298 -0.31 -20.09 -8.69
C TYR A 298 1.05 -19.85 -9.36
N LEU A 299 1.32 -20.51 -10.49
CA LEU A 299 2.54 -20.26 -11.27
C LEU A 299 2.58 -18.82 -11.81
N GLY A 300 1.44 -18.31 -12.29
CA GLY A 300 1.32 -16.92 -12.75
C GLY A 300 1.60 -15.92 -11.63
N ALA A 301 1.04 -16.15 -10.44
CA ALA A 301 1.30 -15.32 -9.27
C ALA A 301 2.78 -15.34 -8.87
N ALA A 302 3.40 -16.52 -8.85
CA ALA A 302 4.82 -16.67 -8.55
C ALA A 302 5.71 -15.94 -9.58
N LEU A 303 5.44 -16.06 -10.87
CA LEU A 303 6.17 -15.36 -11.94
C LEU A 303 6.01 -13.85 -11.84
N THR A 304 4.79 -13.36 -11.61
CA THR A 304 4.50 -11.92 -11.45
C THR A 304 5.25 -11.35 -10.24
N CYS A 305 5.20 -12.04 -9.10
CA CYS A 305 5.91 -11.63 -7.89
C CYS A 305 7.44 -11.67 -8.08
N ALA A 306 7.98 -12.73 -8.70
CA ALA A 306 9.41 -12.85 -8.95
C ALA A 306 9.90 -11.76 -9.91
N GLY A 307 9.16 -11.47 -10.97
CA GLY A 307 9.49 -10.41 -11.91
C GLY A 307 9.41 -9.02 -11.28
N ALA A 308 8.38 -8.74 -10.50
CA ALA A 308 8.25 -7.49 -9.76
C ALA A 308 9.38 -7.30 -8.74
N LEU A 309 9.77 -8.37 -8.04
CA LEU A 309 10.92 -8.36 -7.11
C LEU A 309 12.22 -8.07 -7.85
N ALA A 310 12.51 -8.77 -8.95
CA ALA A 310 13.71 -8.55 -9.75
C ALA A 310 13.80 -7.10 -10.25
N ALA A 311 12.69 -6.54 -10.74
CA ALA A 311 12.61 -5.15 -11.16
C ALA A 311 12.86 -4.17 -10.00
N SER A 312 12.26 -4.39 -8.83
CA SER A 312 12.43 -3.55 -7.63
C SER A 312 13.87 -3.56 -7.12
N LEU A 313 14.49 -4.74 -7.02
CA LEU A 313 15.89 -4.89 -6.55
C LEU A 313 16.89 -4.21 -7.49
N ALA A 314 16.63 -4.27 -8.78
CA ALA A 314 17.49 -3.62 -9.78
C ALA A 314 17.40 -2.09 -9.73
N THR A 315 16.22 -1.53 -9.50
CA THR A 315 16.02 -0.09 -9.35
C THR A 315 16.80 0.42 -8.14
N VAL A 316 16.69 -0.27 -7.00
CA VAL A 316 17.43 0.07 -5.78
C VAL A 316 18.94 0.04 -5.97
N LYS A 317 19.46 -0.99 -6.68
CA LYS A 317 20.90 -1.11 -6.94
C LYS A 317 21.40 0.04 -7.83
N THR A 318 20.60 0.49 -8.79
CA THR A 318 20.94 1.62 -9.65
C THR A 318 20.99 2.94 -8.88
N GLU A 319 20.02 3.19 -7.99
CA GLU A 319 20.01 4.37 -7.12
C GLU A 319 21.19 4.39 -6.15
N ALA A 320 21.51 3.26 -5.54
CA ALA A 320 22.66 3.13 -4.64
C ALA A 320 24.01 3.41 -5.34
N THR A 321 24.13 2.96 -6.58
CA THR A 321 25.36 3.20 -7.38
C THR A 321 25.46 4.66 -7.82
N ALA A 322 24.34 5.32 -8.12
CA ALA A 322 24.29 6.73 -8.48
C ALA A 322 24.58 7.66 -7.27
N SER A 323 24.25 7.23 -6.07
CA SER A 323 24.43 7.98 -4.81
C SER A 323 25.78 7.75 -4.13
N ALA A 324 26.64 6.85 -4.65
CA ALA A 324 27.95 6.58 -4.07
C ALA A 324 28.93 7.72 -4.38
N PRO A 325 29.44 8.49 -3.39
CA PRO A 325 30.40 9.57 -3.60
C PRO A 325 31.78 8.95 -3.81
N GLY A 326 32.21 8.78 -5.04
CA GLY A 326 33.56 8.24 -5.22
C GLY A 326 34.13 8.15 -6.65
N LEU A 327 33.36 8.42 -7.69
CA LEU A 327 33.88 8.33 -9.07
C LEU A 327 33.92 9.66 -9.85
N ALA A 328 33.33 10.73 -9.31
CA ALA A 328 33.35 12.06 -9.94
C ALA A 328 34.68 12.83 -9.66
N THR A 329 35.34 12.56 -8.56
CA THR A 329 36.56 13.30 -8.15
C THR A 329 37.83 12.86 -8.87
N THR A 330 37.89 11.63 -9.36
CA THR A 330 39.11 11.13 -10.05
C THR A 330 39.24 11.62 -11.49
N ARG A 331 38.12 11.95 -12.15
CA ARG A 331 38.17 12.50 -13.53
C ARG A 331 38.46 14.00 -13.60
N GLN A 332 38.11 14.77 -12.56
CA GLN A 332 38.45 16.21 -12.49
C GLN A 332 39.90 16.45 -12.04
N ALA A 333 40.47 15.57 -11.23
CA ALA A 333 41.89 15.68 -10.82
C ALA A 333 42.89 15.35 -11.93
N GLN A 334 42.49 14.59 -12.97
CA GLN A 334 43.30 14.29 -14.15
C GLN A 334 43.23 15.35 -15.26
N ALA A 335 42.29 16.30 -15.17
CA ALA A 335 42.13 17.37 -16.19
C ALA A 335 42.77 18.72 -15.78
N ALA A 336 43.49 18.80 -14.66
CA ALA A 336 44.19 20.00 -14.29
C ALA A 336 45.45 20.20 -15.19
N PRO A 337 45.61 21.36 -15.87
CA PRO A 337 46.79 21.61 -16.68
C PRO A 337 48.04 21.68 -15.80
N ARG A 338 49.11 21.03 -16.23
CA ARG A 338 50.43 21.11 -15.60
C ARG A 338 50.91 22.57 -15.64
N PRO A 339 51.48 23.11 -14.54
CA PRO A 339 52.11 24.44 -14.59
C PRO A 339 53.23 24.48 -15.59
N PRO A 340 53.48 25.62 -16.28
CA PRO A 340 54.61 25.76 -17.18
C PRO A 340 55.92 25.74 -16.43
N ALA A 341 56.98 25.17 -17.06
CA ALA A 341 58.32 25.04 -16.55
C ALA A 341 59.07 26.37 -16.43
#